data_cd164d4df955f35c43b3ea29de169436
#
_entry.id   cd164d4df955f35c43b3ea29de169436
#
_cell.length_a   1.000
_cell.length_b   1.000
_cell.length_c   1.000
_cell.angle_alpha   90.00
_cell.angle_beta   90.00
_cell.angle_gamma   90.00
#
_symmetry.space_group_name_H-M   'P 1'
#
loop_
_entity.id
_entity.type
_entity.pdbx_description
1 polymer ?
#
loop_
_entity_poly.entity_id
_entity_poly.type
_entity_poly.pdbx_seq_one_letter_code
_entity_poly.pdbx_strand_id
1 'polypeptide(L)'
;PMRLPSKVHGPRGLGYAELPPSDHRVTDHDSASAWVRAAHAHPGELIGVATGPLTNLALALRAEPALPTLLRRLVIMGGSYDHRGNTTAVAEWNISVDPEAAAEVLAGWGGADVVRERLPILCGLDLTRKVAMTPDHLTRLATAADSGTRPLSADDEPGTRSAAANPLIRVIEDAMRFYLEAYHDLGHGYQAHMHDPLAAAVALDPTLVATRPATVEIELTGTLTRAMTVTDWSGRREPNALIGIDVDSAAFFDRFIERVGPFARRVGGGR
;
A
#
# COMPACT_ATOMS: atom_id res chain seq x y z
N PRO A 1 20.41 -9.36 -2.91
CA PRO A 1 20.31 -8.36 -1.82
C PRO A 1 19.05 -7.54 -2.03
N MET A 2 18.20 -7.49 -0.97
CA MET A 2 16.98 -6.71 -0.97
C MET A 2 17.30 -5.24 -1.24
N ARG A 3 16.67 -4.63 -2.25
CA ARG A 3 16.80 -3.18 -2.52
C ARG A 3 15.86 -2.45 -1.58
N LEU A 4 16.40 -1.60 -0.71
CA LEU A 4 15.57 -0.77 0.17
C LEU A 4 15.17 0.54 -0.55
N PRO A 5 13.93 1.02 -0.42
CA PRO A 5 13.45 2.25 -1.03
C PRO A 5 13.91 3.50 -0.24
N SER A 6 15.21 3.57 0.08
CA SER A 6 15.78 4.60 0.97
C SER A 6 15.67 6.03 0.44
N LYS A 7 15.52 6.20 -0.88
CA LYS A 7 15.44 7.53 -1.51
C LYS A 7 14.13 8.28 -1.21
N VAL A 8 13.03 7.56 -0.97
CA VAL A 8 11.70 8.14 -0.81
C VAL A 8 11.19 8.00 0.62
N HIS A 9 11.58 6.92 1.32
CA HIS A 9 11.10 6.62 2.66
C HIS A 9 12.18 6.81 3.75
N GLY A 10 13.35 7.30 3.39
CA GLY A 10 14.47 7.47 4.32
C GLY A 10 15.17 6.17 4.70
N PRO A 11 16.32 6.27 5.39
CA PRO A 11 17.20 5.11 5.67
C PRO A 11 16.56 4.07 6.60
N ARG A 12 15.58 4.47 7.42
CA ARG A 12 14.84 3.59 8.35
C ARG A 12 13.41 3.29 7.88
N GLY A 13 13.00 3.75 6.69
CA GLY A 13 11.67 3.52 6.12
C GLY A 13 10.55 4.39 6.70
N LEU A 14 10.85 5.30 7.65
CA LEU A 14 9.89 6.16 8.33
C LEU A 14 10.21 7.66 8.19
N GLY A 15 10.92 8.04 7.12
CA GLY A 15 11.34 9.43 6.92
C GLY A 15 12.13 9.96 8.10
N TYR A 16 11.70 11.09 8.63
CA TYR A 16 12.26 11.70 9.85
C TYR A 16 11.63 11.19 11.14
N ALA A 17 10.55 10.42 11.07
CA ALA A 17 9.86 9.94 12.26
C ALA A 17 10.74 9.00 13.11
N GLU A 18 10.61 9.13 14.41
CA GLU A 18 11.23 8.28 15.41
C GLU A 18 10.15 7.65 16.28
N LEU A 19 10.18 6.32 16.35
CA LEU A 19 9.29 5.56 17.22
C LEU A 19 10.01 5.20 18.52
N PRO A 20 9.30 5.17 19.65
CA PRO A 20 9.88 4.68 20.89
C PRO A 20 10.30 3.21 20.73
N PRO A 21 11.31 2.74 21.46
CA PRO A 21 11.67 1.33 21.49
C PRO A 21 10.47 0.50 21.96
N SER A 22 10.35 -0.70 21.44
CA SER A 22 9.30 -1.65 21.83
C SER A 22 9.89 -2.87 22.51
N ASP A 23 9.29 -3.28 23.64
CA ASP A 23 9.63 -4.52 24.34
C ASP A 23 8.92 -5.74 23.73
N HIS A 24 8.07 -5.55 22.72
CA HIS A 24 7.38 -6.65 22.02
C HIS A 24 8.39 -7.49 21.24
N ARG A 25 8.39 -8.78 21.49
CA ARG A 25 9.22 -9.74 20.76
C ARG A 25 8.57 -10.10 19.43
N VAL A 26 9.40 -10.36 18.43
CA VAL A 26 8.97 -11.01 17.18
C VAL A 26 8.50 -12.43 17.52
N THR A 27 7.52 -12.91 16.80
CA THR A 27 7.03 -14.30 16.95
C THR A 27 8.04 -15.29 16.37
N ASP A 28 8.00 -16.54 16.84
CA ASP A 28 8.92 -17.60 16.39
C ASP A 28 8.54 -18.20 15.02
N HIS A 29 7.38 -17.83 14.46
CA HIS A 29 6.93 -18.31 13.15
C HIS A 29 7.11 -17.23 12.07
N ASP A 30 7.39 -17.66 10.84
CA ASP A 30 7.54 -16.81 9.69
C ASP A 30 6.20 -16.23 9.19
N SER A 31 6.27 -15.24 8.30
CA SER A 31 5.09 -14.55 7.77
C SER A 31 4.18 -15.46 6.95
N ALA A 32 4.73 -16.43 6.19
CA ALA A 32 3.92 -17.36 5.41
C ALA A 32 3.08 -18.26 6.32
N SER A 33 3.71 -18.82 7.36
CA SER A 33 3.01 -19.59 8.40
C SER A 33 1.94 -18.75 9.12
N ALA A 34 2.20 -17.45 9.34
CA ALA A 34 1.21 -16.55 9.96
C ALA A 34 -0.04 -16.37 9.07
N TRP A 35 0.14 -16.20 7.75
CA TRP A 35 -0.97 -16.12 6.79
C TRP A 35 -1.84 -17.38 6.85
N VAL A 36 -1.22 -18.56 6.73
CA VAL A 36 -1.91 -19.85 6.70
C VAL A 36 -2.67 -20.09 8.01
N ARG A 37 -2.00 -19.93 9.16
CA ARG A 37 -2.61 -20.15 10.47
C ARG A 37 -3.79 -19.21 10.73
N ALA A 38 -3.65 -17.93 10.39
CA ALA A 38 -4.72 -16.95 10.56
C ALA A 38 -5.92 -17.28 9.65
N ALA A 39 -5.67 -17.64 8.37
CA ALA A 39 -6.72 -17.99 7.43
C ALA A 39 -7.52 -19.23 7.87
N HIS A 40 -6.85 -20.26 8.41
CA HIS A 40 -7.53 -21.42 8.97
C HIS A 40 -8.26 -21.15 10.29
N ALA A 41 -7.76 -20.24 11.11
CA ALA A 41 -8.43 -19.86 12.34
C ALA A 41 -9.72 -19.06 12.11
N HIS A 42 -9.79 -18.32 10.98
CA HIS A 42 -10.91 -17.44 10.64
C HIS A 42 -11.31 -17.57 9.16
N PRO A 43 -11.78 -18.75 8.70
CA PRO A 43 -12.03 -19.03 7.29
C PRO A 43 -13.15 -18.13 6.75
N GLY A 44 -12.88 -17.41 5.69
CA GLY A 44 -13.81 -16.50 5.04
C GLY A 44 -14.03 -15.17 5.76
N GLU A 45 -13.34 -14.89 6.86
CA GLU A 45 -13.52 -13.65 7.64
C GLU A 45 -12.40 -12.63 7.39
N LEU A 46 -11.17 -13.11 7.16
CA LEU A 46 -9.99 -12.24 7.07
C LEU A 46 -9.87 -11.53 5.72
N ILE A 47 -9.42 -10.30 5.79
CA ILE A 47 -9.02 -9.49 4.64
C ILE A 47 -7.50 -9.40 4.63
N GLY A 48 -6.88 -9.91 3.56
CA GLY A 48 -5.46 -9.77 3.32
C GLY A 48 -5.13 -8.43 2.68
N VAL A 49 -4.07 -7.78 3.15
CA VAL A 49 -3.52 -6.56 2.53
C VAL A 49 -2.03 -6.76 2.33
N ALA A 50 -1.58 -6.75 1.07
CA ALA A 50 -0.18 -6.83 0.73
C ALA A 50 0.30 -5.47 0.20
N THR A 51 1.22 -4.83 0.93
CA THR A 51 1.78 -3.50 0.63
C THR A 51 3.28 -3.53 0.36
N GLY A 52 3.81 -4.70 0.06
CA GLY A 52 5.21 -4.95 -0.27
C GLY A 52 5.36 -6.10 -1.27
N PRO A 53 6.59 -6.58 -1.51
CA PRO A 53 6.85 -7.72 -2.39
C PRO A 53 6.06 -8.96 -1.95
N LEU A 54 5.55 -9.71 -2.94
CA LEU A 54 4.60 -10.81 -2.69
C LEU A 54 5.24 -12.13 -2.24
N THR A 55 6.55 -12.13 -1.93
CA THR A 55 7.31 -13.33 -1.53
C THR A 55 6.62 -14.12 -0.42
N ASN A 56 6.24 -13.46 0.68
CA ASN A 56 5.60 -14.13 1.82
C ASN A 56 4.21 -14.70 1.45
N LEU A 57 3.48 -14.03 0.59
CA LEU A 57 2.17 -14.49 0.13
C LEU A 57 2.30 -15.68 -0.82
N ALA A 58 3.31 -15.68 -1.72
CA ALA A 58 3.61 -16.83 -2.58
C ALA A 58 4.03 -18.05 -1.75
N LEU A 59 4.87 -17.86 -0.74
CA LEU A 59 5.24 -18.95 0.19
C LEU A 59 4.02 -19.48 0.97
N ALA A 60 3.12 -18.61 1.40
CA ALA A 60 1.88 -19.02 2.05
C ALA A 60 0.97 -19.82 1.09
N LEU A 61 0.88 -19.40 -0.17
CA LEU A 61 0.09 -20.08 -1.19
C LEU A 61 0.67 -21.46 -1.54
N ARG A 62 1.99 -21.61 -1.57
CA ARG A 62 2.66 -22.92 -1.72
C ARG A 62 2.36 -23.87 -0.57
N ALA A 63 2.35 -23.34 0.66
CA ALA A 63 2.05 -24.12 1.86
C ALA A 63 0.55 -24.45 1.98
N GLU A 64 -0.32 -23.58 1.49
CA GLU A 64 -1.78 -23.71 1.53
C GLU A 64 -2.40 -23.26 0.19
N PRO A 65 -2.51 -24.15 -0.80
CA PRO A 65 -3.10 -23.80 -2.10
C PRO A 65 -4.57 -23.36 -2.04
N ALA A 66 -5.30 -23.70 -0.96
CA ALA A 66 -6.66 -23.25 -0.73
C ALA A 66 -6.77 -21.83 -0.15
N LEU A 67 -5.64 -21.17 0.13
CA LEU A 67 -5.60 -19.81 0.73
C LEU A 67 -6.54 -18.81 0.02
N PRO A 68 -6.69 -18.80 -1.32
CA PRO A 68 -7.63 -17.91 -2.01
C PRO A 68 -9.08 -18.09 -1.57
N THR A 69 -9.49 -19.31 -1.22
CA THR A 69 -10.85 -19.62 -0.78
C THR A 69 -11.06 -19.35 0.71
N LEU A 70 -9.97 -19.32 1.49
CA LEU A 70 -9.98 -19.06 2.93
C LEU A 70 -10.04 -17.57 3.26
N LEU A 71 -9.61 -16.70 2.37
CA LEU A 71 -9.70 -15.25 2.59
C LEU A 71 -11.04 -14.69 2.12
N ARG A 72 -11.60 -13.77 2.90
CA ARG A 72 -12.77 -12.98 2.48
C ARG A 72 -12.43 -12.07 1.29
N ARG A 73 -11.23 -11.48 1.29
CA ARG A 73 -10.73 -10.55 0.27
C ARG A 73 -9.21 -10.49 0.34
N LEU A 74 -8.58 -10.20 -0.80
CA LEU A 74 -7.19 -9.82 -0.89
C LEU A 74 -7.09 -8.47 -1.61
N VAL A 75 -6.31 -7.53 -1.06
CA VAL A 75 -5.94 -6.27 -1.72
C VAL A 75 -4.43 -6.19 -1.82
N ILE A 76 -3.92 -5.88 -3.00
CA ILE A 76 -2.48 -5.79 -3.26
C ILE A 76 -2.19 -4.37 -3.75
N MET A 77 -1.27 -3.66 -3.05
CA MET A 77 -0.60 -2.50 -3.61
C MET A 77 0.56 -2.98 -4.47
N GLY A 78 0.51 -2.75 -5.76
CA GLY A 78 1.57 -3.13 -6.70
C GLY A 78 1.13 -3.09 -8.15
N GLY A 79 2.11 -3.08 -9.03
CA GLY A 79 1.91 -3.08 -10.46
C GLY A 79 1.65 -1.73 -11.09
N SER A 80 1.71 -1.74 -12.42
CA SER A 80 1.43 -0.58 -13.26
C SER A 80 0.82 -1.12 -14.55
N TYR A 81 -0.46 -0.81 -14.80
CA TYR A 81 -1.27 -1.52 -15.79
C TYR A 81 -1.38 -0.76 -17.11
N ASP A 82 -1.59 0.55 -17.06
CA ASP A 82 -1.60 1.47 -18.19
C ASP A 82 -0.65 2.65 -18.00
N HIS A 83 0.12 2.64 -16.91
CA HIS A 83 1.06 3.69 -16.54
C HIS A 83 2.52 3.21 -16.66
N ARG A 84 3.45 4.14 -16.62
CA ARG A 84 4.88 3.81 -16.50
C ARG A 84 5.22 3.31 -15.10
N GLY A 85 6.25 2.45 -15.03
CA GLY A 85 6.79 2.00 -13.74
C GLY A 85 7.43 3.15 -12.94
N ASN A 86 7.78 2.85 -11.69
CA ASN A 86 8.53 3.73 -10.81
C ASN A 86 9.94 3.21 -10.48
N THR A 87 10.26 1.99 -10.88
CA THR A 87 11.59 1.37 -10.69
C THR A 87 12.33 1.21 -12.02
N THR A 88 11.62 0.76 -13.04
CA THR A 88 12.06 0.76 -14.44
C THR A 88 11.02 1.51 -15.26
N ALA A 89 11.23 1.60 -16.59
CA ALA A 89 10.25 2.22 -17.48
C ALA A 89 8.87 1.55 -17.43
N VAL A 90 8.79 0.26 -17.02
CA VAL A 90 7.58 -0.56 -17.10
C VAL A 90 7.21 -1.26 -15.78
N ALA A 91 8.11 -1.31 -14.79
CA ALA A 91 7.92 -2.08 -13.58
C ALA A 91 7.68 -1.18 -12.36
N GLU A 92 6.68 -1.55 -11.57
CA GLU A 92 6.44 -1.04 -10.22
C GLU A 92 7.36 -1.76 -9.22
N TRP A 93 7.72 -1.06 -8.13
CA TRP A 93 8.76 -1.49 -7.20
C TRP A 93 8.43 -2.82 -6.49
N ASN A 94 7.25 -2.98 -5.92
CA ASN A 94 6.85 -4.19 -5.20
C ASN A 94 6.92 -5.43 -6.10
N ILE A 95 6.41 -5.30 -7.32
CA ILE A 95 6.47 -6.37 -8.33
C ILE A 95 7.91 -6.62 -8.76
N SER A 96 8.73 -5.56 -8.92
CA SER A 96 10.10 -5.67 -9.41
C SER A 96 11.07 -6.33 -8.44
N VAL A 97 10.75 -6.34 -7.14
CA VAL A 97 11.59 -6.96 -6.10
C VAL A 97 11.51 -8.49 -6.15
N ASP A 98 10.33 -9.04 -6.42
CA ASP A 98 10.10 -10.49 -6.55
C ASP A 98 9.00 -10.77 -7.60
N PRO A 99 9.33 -10.64 -8.90
CA PRO A 99 8.36 -10.82 -9.96
C PRO A 99 7.87 -12.28 -10.09
N GLU A 100 8.71 -13.26 -9.70
CA GLU A 100 8.34 -14.68 -9.66
C GLU A 100 7.22 -14.91 -8.64
N ALA A 101 7.35 -14.36 -7.43
CA ALA A 101 6.32 -14.46 -6.41
C ALA A 101 5.03 -13.76 -6.85
N ALA A 102 5.12 -12.62 -7.52
CA ALA A 102 3.95 -11.92 -8.05
C ALA A 102 3.22 -12.74 -9.12
N ALA A 103 3.97 -13.36 -10.03
CA ALA A 103 3.41 -14.25 -11.05
C ALA A 103 2.71 -15.46 -10.42
N GLU A 104 3.34 -16.08 -9.42
CA GLU A 104 2.77 -17.23 -8.70
C GLU A 104 1.49 -16.89 -7.96
N VAL A 105 1.44 -15.76 -7.26
CA VAL A 105 0.25 -15.30 -6.54
C VAL A 105 -0.91 -15.07 -7.52
N LEU A 106 -0.69 -14.35 -8.61
CA LEU A 106 -1.74 -14.07 -9.59
C LEU A 106 -2.23 -15.35 -10.29
N ALA A 107 -1.31 -16.26 -10.64
CA ALA A 107 -1.68 -17.56 -11.22
C ALA A 107 -2.47 -18.41 -10.22
N GLY A 108 -2.09 -18.42 -8.95
CA GLY A 108 -2.75 -19.17 -7.90
C GLY A 108 -4.19 -18.71 -7.65
N TRP A 109 -4.42 -17.39 -7.64
CA TRP A 109 -5.79 -16.86 -7.54
C TRP A 109 -6.61 -17.14 -8.82
N GLY A 110 -5.99 -17.04 -10.00
CA GLY A 110 -6.66 -17.35 -11.26
C GLY A 110 -7.01 -18.83 -11.43
N GLY A 111 -6.24 -19.73 -10.80
CA GLY A 111 -6.48 -21.18 -10.81
C GLY A 111 -7.39 -21.67 -9.69
N ALA A 112 -7.72 -20.83 -8.71
CA ALA A 112 -8.54 -21.20 -7.58
C ALA A 112 -10.05 -21.12 -7.93
N ASP A 113 -10.85 -21.99 -7.30
CA ASP A 113 -12.32 -21.92 -7.41
C ASP A 113 -12.89 -20.81 -6.53
N VAL A 114 -12.64 -19.57 -6.93
CA VAL A 114 -13.14 -18.38 -6.25
C VAL A 114 -14.12 -17.63 -7.15
N VAL A 115 -15.20 -17.10 -6.55
CA VAL A 115 -16.12 -16.23 -7.26
C VAL A 115 -15.41 -14.90 -7.62
N ARG A 116 -15.88 -14.27 -8.71
CA ARG A 116 -15.26 -13.06 -9.27
C ARG A 116 -15.05 -11.94 -8.23
N GLU A 117 -15.96 -11.80 -7.28
CA GLU A 117 -15.93 -10.80 -6.22
C GLU A 117 -14.83 -11.06 -5.19
N ARG A 118 -14.22 -12.23 -5.19
CA ARG A 118 -13.10 -12.63 -4.34
C ARG A 118 -11.75 -12.60 -5.04
N LEU A 119 -11.71 -12.24 -6.33
CA LEU A 119 -10.45 -11.99 -7.00
C LEU A 119 -9.69 -10.85 -6.30
N PRO A 120 -8.34 -10.88 -6.29
CA PRO A 120 -7.55 -9.84 -5.63
C PRO A 120 -7.81 -8.48 -6.28
N ILE A 121 -8.00 -7.45 -5.46
CA ILE A 121 -8.08 -6.07 -5.93
C ILE A 121 -6.64 -5.53 -6.01
N LEU A 122 -6.25 -5.10 -7.20
CA LEU A 122 -4.92 -4.58 -7.48
C LEU A 122 -4.96 -3.05 -7.49
N CYS A 123 -4.28 -2.43 -6.54
CA CYS A 123 -4.09 -0.98 -6.43
C CYS A 123 -2.72 -0.61 -7.04
N GLY A 124 -2.66 -0.51 -8.37
CA GLY A 124 -1.45 -0.16 -9.09
C GLY A 124 -1.13 1.34 -9.06
N LEU A 125 -0.01 1.72 -9.71
CA LEU A 125 0.40 3.12 -9.82
C LEU A 125 -0.64 3.97 -10.55
N ASP A 126 -1.35 3.39 -11.51
CA ASP A 126 -2.45 4.03 -12.27
C ASP A 126 -3.54 4.60 -11.35
N LEU A 127 -3.80 3.91 -10.25
CA LEU A 127 -4.77 4.29 -9.25
C LEU A 127 -4.13 5.15 -8.15
N THR A 128 -3.06 4.66 -7.54
CA THR A 128 -2.52 5.21 -6.29
C THR A 128 -1.89 6.59 -6.45
N ARG A 129 -1.40 6.93 -7.65
CA ARG A 129 -0.90 8.27 -7.97
C ARG A 129 -1.98 9.34 -8.05
N LYS A 130 -3.26 8.97 -8.13
CA LYS A 130 -4.38 9.90 -8.06
C LYS A 130 -4.65 10.39 -6.62
N VAL A 131 -4.05 9.73 -5.61
CA VAL A 131 -4.27 10.03 -4.20
C VAL A 131 -3.00 10.61 -3.60
N ALA A 132 -2.85 11.93 -3.69
CA ALA A 132 -1.68 12.65 -3.21
C ALA A 132 -2.01 13.45 -1.95
N MET A 133 -1.33 13.13 -0.84
CA MET A 133 -1.39 13.91 0.39
C MET A 133 -0.57 15.20 0.22
N THR A 134 -1.16 16.30 0.67
CA THR A 134 -0.57 17.63 0.66
C THR A 134 -0.46 18.17 2.10
N PRO A 135 0.25 19.27 2.34
CA PRO A 135 0.27 19.94 3.64
C PRO A 135 -1.12 20.29 4.19
N ASP A 136 -2.08 20.63 3.32
CA ASP A 136 -3.46 20.92 3.73
C ASP A 136 -4.14 19.71 4.36
N HIS A 137 -3.97 18.52 3.78
CA HIS A 137 -4.50 17.27 4.35
C HIS A 137 -3.91 16.97 5.73
N LEU A 138 -2.61 17.23 5.94
CA LEU A 138 -1.96 17.07 7.24
C LEU A 138 -2.46 18.08 8.26
N THR A 139 -2.69 19.32 7.85
CA THR A 139 -3.29 20.37 8.71
C THR A 139 -4.71 20.00 9.13
N ARG A 140 -5.54 19.50 8.20
CA ARG A 140 -6.90 19.00 8.50
C ARG A 140 -6.85 17.80 9.45
N LEU A 141 -5.90 16.89 9.27
CA LEU A 141 -5.71 15.75 10.15
C LEU A 141 -5.32 16.18 11.58
N ALA A 142 -4.38 17.11 11.70
CA ALA A 142 -3.98 17.67 12.99
C ALA A 142 -5.14 18.35 13.70
N THR A 143 -5.94 19.13 12.98
CA THR A 143 -7.17 19.75 13.48
C THR A 143 -8.17 18.72 14.00
N ALA A 144 -8.41 17.63 13.25
CA ALA A 144 -9.30 16.54 13.66
C ALA A 144 -8.79 15.77 14.89
N ALA A 145 -7.49 15.88 15.18
CA ALA A 145 -6.86 15.30 16.36
C ALA A 145 -6.80 16.27 17.57
N ASP A 146 -7.38 17.45 17.47
CA ASP A 146 -7.23 18.56 18.43
C ASP A 146 -5.74 18.90 18.69
N SER A 147 -4.90 18.77 17.67
CA SER A 147 -3.48 19.02 17.73
C SER A 147 -3.15 20.37 17.09
N GLY A 148 -2.61 21.28 17.89
CA GLY A 148 -1.93 22.46 17.33
C GLY A 148 -0.72 22.01 16.51
N THR A 149 -0.59 22.55 15.29
CA THR A 149 0.57 22.33 14.42
C THR A 149 0.82 23.58 13.56
N ARG A 150 2.05 23.72 13.08
CA ARG A 150 2.37 24.65 11.99
C ARG A 150 2.26 23.86 10.67
N PRO A 151 1.51 24.38 9.67
CA PRO A 151 1.46 23.75 8.36
C PRO A 151 2.87 23.52 7.78
N LEU A 152 3.09 22.35 7.18
CA LEU A 152 4.31 22.06 6.46
C LEU A 152 4.39 22.94 5.19
N SER A 153 5.58 23.41 4.85
CA SER A 153 5.83 24.21 3.64
C SER A 153 7.04 23.69 2.89
N ALA A 154 7.02 23.82 1.55
CA ALA A 154 8.19 23.58 0.70
C ALA A 154 9.32 24.61 0.95
N ASP A 155 9.00 25.76 1.55
CA ASP A 155 9.97 26.81 1.91
C ASP A 155 10.63 26.56 3.27
N ASP A 156 10.21 25.52 4.01
CA ASP A 156 10.86 25.14 5.27
C ASP A 156 12.26 24.60 5.00
N GLU A 157 13.15 24.75 5.96
CA GLU A 157 14.45 24.07 5.93
C GLU A 157 14.24 22.55 5.89
N PRO A 158 14.87 21.82 4.94
CA PRO A 158 14.72 20.37 4.82
C PRO A 158 15.02 19.65 6.15
N GLY A 159 14.21 18.69 6.49
CA GLY A 159 14.33 17.94 7.74
C GLY A 159 13.80 18.65 8.99
N THR A 160 13.16 19.81 8.85
CA THR A 160 12.47 20.47 9.98
C THR A 160 11.48 19.50 10.62
N ARG A 161 11.56 19.36 11.96
CA ARG A 161 10.70 18.43 12.70
C ARG A 161 9.33 19.04 12.98
N SER A 162 8.34 18.16 13.06
CA SER A 162 6.97 18.55 13.42
C SER A 162 6.89 19.17 14.80
N ALA A 163 6.14 20.27 14.92
CA ALA A 163 5.79 20.92 16.18
C ALA A 163 4.41 20.49 16.71
N ALA A 164 3.79 19.46 16.12
CA ALA A 164 2.46 19.00 16.52
C ALA A 164 2.44 18.59 18.00
N ALA A 165 1.41 19.01 18.72
CA ALA A 165 1.25 18.70 20.14
C ALA A 165 0.97 17.20 20.35
N ASN A 166 0.16 16.60 19.46
CA ASN A 166 -0.19 15.18 19.52
C ASN A 166 0.96 14.30 19.02
N PRO A 167 1.43 13.29 19.80
CA PRO A 167 2.56 12.45 19.43
C PRO A 167 2.37 11.67 18.13
N LEU A 168 1.15 11.16 17.85
CA LEU A 168 0.87 10.42 16.62
C LEU A 168 0.88 11.34 15.40
N ILE A 169 0.31 12.53 15.52
CA ILE A 169 0.36 13.53 14.45
C ILE A 169 1.81 13.91 14.14
N ARG A 170 2.63 14.11 15.17
CA ARG A 170 4.06 14.39 15.02
C ARG A 170 4.78 13.29 14.24
N VAL A 171 4.53 12.03 14.56
CA VAL A 171 5.10 10.88 13.82
C VAL A 171 4.64 10.90 12.36
N ILE A 172 3.36 11.14 12.11
CA ILE A 172 2.81 11.19 10.74
C ILE A 172 3.42 12.36 9.95
N GLU A 173 3.47 13.58 10.53
CA GLU A 173 4.03 14.75 9.86
C GLU A 173 5.54 14.58 9.58
N ASP A 174 6.31 14.02 10.51
CA ASP A 174 7.74 13.77 10.33
C ASP A 174 8.01 12.70 9.25
N ALA A 175 7.20 11.64 9.21
CA ALA A 175 7.30 10.64 8.17
C ALA A 175 6.94 11.21 6.79
N MET A 176 5.85 11.96 6.72
CA MET A 176 5.34 12.53 5.48
C MET A 176 6.23 13.65 4.95
N ARG A 177 6.83 14.48 5.82
CA ARG A 177 7.74 15.54 5.40
C ARG A 177 8.89 15.01 4.53
N PHE A 178 9.55 13.95 4.95
CA PHE A 178 10.62 13.34 4.15
C PHE A 178 10.11 12.93 2.75
N TYR A 179 8.91 12.38 2.69
CA TYR A 179 8.30 11.95 1.45
C TYR A 179 7.91 13.14 0.56
N LEU A 180 7.34 14.21 1.15
CA LEU A 180 7.01 15.46 0.45
C LEU A 180 8.28 16.12 -0.15
N GLU A 181 9.35 16.20 0.63
CA GLU A 181 10.65 16.74 0.20
C GLU A 181 11.25 15.91 -0.93
N ALA A 182 11.28 14.58 -0.77
CA ALA A 182 11.80 13.67 -1.81
C ALA A 182 11.03 13.79 -3.15
N TYR A 183 9.71 13.95 -3.11
CA TYR A 183 8.91 14.15 -4.32
C TYR A 183 9.09 15.53 -4.92
N HIS A 184 9.25 16.56 -4.09
CA HIS A 184 9.57 17.90 -4.53
C HIS A 184 10.91 17.93 -5.29
N ASP A 185 11.94 17.30 -4.74
CA ASP A 185 13.28 17.20 -5.35
C ASP A 185 13.25 16.44 -6.67
N LEU A 186 12.33 15.48 -6.82
CA LEU A 186 12.10 14.74 -8.08
C LEU A 186 11.24 15.52 -9.10
N GLY A 187 10.80 16.75 -8.78
CA GLY A 187 9.98 17.59 -9.66
C GLY A 187 8.50 17.19 -9.71
N HIS A 188 8.00 16.43 -8.73
CA HIS A 188 6.60 16.00 -8.64
C HIS A 188 5.73 16.89 -7.75
N GLY A 189 6.28 18.03 -7.27
CA GLY A 189 5.60 18.93 -6.33
C GLY A 189 5.72 18.47 -4.87
N TYR A 190 5.34 19.36 -3.94
CA TYR A 190 5.40 19.11 -2.50
C TYR A 190 4.15 18.30 -2.05
N GLN A 191 4.14 17.03 -2.42
CA GLN A 191 3.05 16.09 -2.20
C GLN A 191 3.58 14.67 -2.04
N ALA A 192 2.78 13.75 -1.48
CA ALA A 192 3.17 12.37 -1.28
C ALA A 192 2.03 11.42 -1.64
N HIS A 193 2.28 10.46 -2.55
CA HIS A 193 1.25 9.51 -2.94
C HIS A 193 0.96 8.49 -1.84
N MET A 194 -0.33 8.32 -1.55
CA MET A 194 -0.84 7.44 -0.49
C MET A 194 -1.06 6.01 -1.02
N HIS A 195 0.02 5.38 -1.52
CA HIS A 195 -0.03 4.05 -2.13
C HIS A 195 -0.63 3.01 -1.17
N ASP A 196 0.05 2.71 -0.09
CA ASP A 196 -0.31 1.67 0.87
C ASP A 196 -1.54 2.04 1.71
N PRO A 197 -1.68 3.30 2.18
CA PRO A 197 -2.90 3.70 2.88
C PRO A 197 -4.17 3.58 2.03
N LEU A 198 -4.08 3.84 0.71
CA LEU A 198 -5.20 3.62 -0.18
C LEU A 198 -5.56 2.14 -0.26
N ALA A 199 -4.58 1.24 -0.46
CA ALA A 199 -4.84 -0.19 -0.50
C ALA A 199 -5.47 -0.70 0.81
N ALA A 200 -5.01 -0.22 1.95
CA ALA A 200 -5.60 -0.54 3.25
C ALA A 200 -7.05 -0.01 3.37
N ALA A 201 -7.32 1.20 2.88
CA ALA A 201 -8.68 1.75 2.87
C ALA A 201 -9.62 0.97 1.95
N VAL A 202 -9.17 0.56 0.76
CA VAL A 202 -9.90 -0.31 -0.18
C VAL A 202 -10.20 -1.68 0.42
N ALA A 203 -9.28 -2.21 1.22
CA ALA A 203 -9.51 -3.47 1.92
C ALA A 203 -10.68 -3.37 2.90
N LEU A 204 -10.82 -2.25 3.59
CA LEU A 204 -11.94 -1.99 4.51
C LEU A 204 -13.22 -1.63 3.76
N ASP A 205 -13.10 -0.84 2.69
CA ASP A 205 -14.24 -0.40 1.87
C ASP A 205 -13.86 -0.36 0.38
N PRO A 206 -14.19 -1.43 -0.37
CA PRO A 206 -13.87 -1.50 -1.79
C PRO A 206 -14.68 -0.52 -2.66
N THR A 207 -15.72 0.12 -2.13
CA THR A 207 -16.52 1.11 -2.88
C THR A 207 -15.77 2.42 -3.12
N LEU A 208 -14.62 2.63 -2.45
CA LEU A 208 -13.73 3.76 -2.70
C LEU A 208 -13.14 3.78 -4.12
N VAL A 209 -13.12 2.63 -4.79
CA VAL A 209 -12.49 2.49 -6.10
C VAL A 209 -13.42 1.80 -7.09
N ALA A 210 -13.36 2.26 -8.34
CA ALA A 210 -13.92 1.51 -9.44
C ALA A 210 -12.91 0.44 -9.88
N THR A 211 -13.38 -0.79 -10.10
CA THR A 211 -12.53 -1.89 -10.53
C THR A 211 -12.98 -2.45 -11.87
N ARG A 212 -12.03 -2.99 -12.63
CA ARG A 212 -12.27 -3.71 -13.88
C ARG A 212 -11.57 -5.08 -13.81
N PRO A 213 -12.27 -6.17 -14.09
CA PRO A 213 -11.64 -7.49 -14.16
C PRO A 213 -10.72 -7.60 -15.37
N ALA A 214 -9.58 -8.26 -15.17
CA ALA A 214 -8.62 -8.55 -16.23
C ALA A 214 -7.79 -9.79 -15.90
N THR A 215 -7.15 -10.35 -16.92
CA THR A 215 -6.08 -11.33 -16.72
C THR A 215 -4.76 -10.60 -16.64
N VAL A 216 -4.06 -10.75 -15.53
CA VAL A 216 -2.77 -10.12 -15.27
C VAL A 216 -1.69 -11.18 -15.19
N GLU A 217 -0.62 -10.99 -15.93
CA GLU A 217 0.59 -11.81 -15.92
C GLU A 217 1.81 -10.93 -15.67
N ILE A 218 2.87 -11.53 -15.15
CA ILE A 218 4.13 -10.82 -14.90
C ILE A 218 5.17 -11.28 -15.91
N GLU A 219 5.79 -10.33 -16.59
CA GLU A 219 6.89 -10.63 -17.53
C GLU A 219 8.16 -11.01 -16.75
N LEU A 220 8.64 -12.24 -16.96
CA LEU A 220 9.76 -12.80 -16.19
C LEU A 220 11.07 -12.88 -16.97
N THR A 221 11.04 -12.84 -18.32
CA THR A 221 12.19 -13.19 -19.17
C THR A 221 12.74 -12.04 -19.99
N GLY A 222 11.93 -11.02 -20.25
CA GLY A 222 12.29 -9.89 -21.09
C GLY A 222 13.38 -9.01 -20.47
N THR A 223 14.43 -8.70 -21.22
CA THR A 223 15.55 -7.88 -20.73
C THR A 223 15.17 -6.44 -20.41
N LEU A 224 14.19 -5.87 -21.15
CA LEU A 224 13.69 -4.50 -20.95
C LEU A 224 12.34 -4.47 -20.21
N THR A 225 11.61 -5.57 -20.23
CA THR A 225 10.21 -5.65 -19.74
C THR A 225 10.04 -6.54 -18.51
N ARG A 226 11.13 -7.08 -17.97
CA ARG A 226 11.06 -7.90 -16.73
C ARG A 226 10.32 -7.16 -15.63
N ALA A 227 9.43 -7.88 -14.96
CA ALA A 227 8.52 -7.39 -13.91
C ALA A 227 7.43 -6.41 -14.41
N MET A 228 7.21 -6.29 -15.71
CA MET A 228 6.04 -5.60 -16.25
C MET A 228 4.77 -6.38 -15.88
N THR A 229 3.74 -5.68 -15.44
CA THR A 229 2.40 -6.23 -15.27
C THR A 229 1.68 -6.19 -16.62
N VAL A 230 1.63 -7.33 -17.29
CA VAL A 230 0.97 -7.48 -18.58
C VAL A 230 -0.50 -7.73 -18.36
N THR A 231 -1.33 -6.78 -18.79
CA THR A 231 -2.77 -6.79 -18.52
C THR A 231 -3.55 -7.09 -19.79
N ASP A 232 -4.28 -8.20 -19.80
CA ASP A 232 -5.20 -8.55 -20.89
C ASP A 232 -6.62 -8.09 -20.56
N TRP A 233 -7.04 -7.00 -21.21
CA TRP A 233 -8.38 -6.43 -21.11
C TRP A 233 -9.38 -7.03 -22.08
N SER A 234 -8.95 -7.98 -22.95
CA SER A 234 -9.76 -8.48 -24.06
C SER A 234 -10.93 -9.37 -23.61
N GLY A 235 -10.85 -9.91 -22.39
CA GLY A 235 -11.85 -10.86 -21.87
C GLY A 235 -11.81 -12.24 -22.55
N ARG A 236 -10.74 -12.57 -23.29
CA ARG A 236 -10.57 -13.89 -23.93
C ARG A 236 -10.19 -14.98 -22.97
N ARG A 237 -9.64 -14.60 -21.82
CA ARG A 237 -9.25 -15.49 -20.71
C ARG A 237 -10.03 -15.10 -19.47
N GLU A 238 -10.25 -16.07 -18.58
CA GLU A 238 -10.86 -15.79 -17.29
C GLU A 238 -9.97 -14.81 -16.48
N PRO A 239 -10.59 -13.78 -15.87
CA PRO A 239 -9.84 -12.81 -15.09
C PRO A 239 -9.27 -13.45 -13.83
N ASN A 240 -8.06 -13.05 -13.45
CA ASN A 240 -7.42 -13.44 -12.20
C ASN A 240 -7.29 -12.28 -11.20
N ALA A 241 -7.73 -11.09 -11.59
CA ALA A 241 -7.67 -9.90 -10.75
C ALA A 241 -8.77 -8.88 -11.08
N LEU A 242 -9.08 -8.03 -10.09
CA LEU A 242 -9.86 -6.80 -10.22
C LEU A 242 -8.90 -5.62 -10.15
N ILE A 243 -8.68 -4.93 -11.27
CA ILE A 243 -7.76 -3.79 -11.30
C ILE A 243 -8.51 -2.52 -10.94
N GLY A 244 -8.00 -1.80 -9.94
CA GLY A 244 -8.49 -0.46 -9.60
C GLY A 244 -8.16 0.53 -10.70
N ILE A 245 -9.19 1.09 -11.34
CA ILE A 245 -9.08 2.00 -12.48
C ILE A 245 -9.38 3.45 -12.14
N ASP A 246 -10.20 3.68 -11.11
CA ASP A 246 -10.54 5.02 -10.65
C ASP A 246 -10.80 5.06 -9.15
N VAL A 247 -10.60 6.26 -8.54
CA VAL A 247 -10.74 6.49 -7.11
C VAL A 247 -11.29 7.88 -6.83
N ASP A 248 -12.20 7.96 -5.88
CA ASP A 248 -12.58 9.25 -5.28
C ASP A 248 -11.54 9.63 -4.21
N SER A 249 -10.56 10.45 -4.63
CA SER A 249 -9.47 10.92 -3.78
C SER A 249 -9.99 11.78 -2.62
N ALA A 250 -11.04 12.59 -2.83
CA ALA A 250 -11.60 13.42 -1.78
C ALA A 250 -12.27 12.56 -0.71
N ALA A 251 -13.09 11.59 -1.11
CA ALA A 251 -13.72 10.65 -0.18
C ALA A 251 -12.69 9.82 0.59
N PHE A 252 -11.56 9.43 -0.05
CA PHE A 252 -10.47 8.77 0.64
C PHE A 252 -9.89 9.65 1.77
N PHE A 253 -9.53 10.92 1.47
CA PHE A 253 -8.93 11.80 2.48
C PHE A 253 -9.92 12.15 3.59
N ASP A 254 -11.19 12.39 3.28
CA ASP A 254 -12.21 12.64 4.29
C ASP A 254 -12.33 11.46 5.24
N ARG A 255 -12.42 10.24 4.72
CA ARG A 255 -12.47 9.01 5.53
C ARG A 255 -11.19 8.79 6.33
N PHE A 256 -10.01 9.02 5.73
CA PHE A 256 -8.73 8.92 6.42
C PHE A 256 -8.67 9.86 7.63
N ILE A 257 -9.04 11.13 7.43
CA ILE A 257 -9.04 12.14 8.49
C ILE A 257 -10.08 11.81 9.57
N GLU A 258 -11.29 11.40 9.20
CA GLU A 258 -12.36 11.01 10.12
C GLU A 258 -12.00 9.80 10.99
N ARG A 259 -11.14 8.90 10.51
CA ARG A 259 -10.71 7.72 11.27
C ARG A 259 -9.45 7.97 12.09
N VAL A 260 -8.43 8.55 11.47
CA VAL A 260 -7.11 8.73 12.09
C VAL A 260 -7.12 9.91 13.08
N GLY A 261 -7.81 11.00 12.80
CA GLY A 261 -7.88 12.18 13.68
C GLY A 261 -8.44 11.85 15.08
N PRO A 262 -9.67 11.32 15.20
CA PRO A 262 -10.21 10.92 16.50
C PRO A 262 -9.41 9.81 17.19
N PHE A 263 -8.79 8.89 16.42
CA PHE A 263 -7.88 7.89 16.99
C PHE A 263 -6.65 8.57 17.61
N ALA A 264 -6.00 9.48 16.89
CA ALA A 264 -4.86 10.23 17.38
C ALA A 264 -5.19 11.02 18.66
N ARG A 265 -6.36 11.67 18.72
CA ARG A 265 -6.85 12.37 19.90
C ARG A 265 -6.96 11.44 21.11
N ARG A 266 -7.56 10.23 20.94
CA ARG A 266 -7.70 9.25 22.04
C ARG A 266 -6.36 8.79 22.58
N VAL A 267 -5.41 8.43 21.70
CA VAL A 267 -4.11 7.88 22.13
C VAL A 267 -3.14 8.97 22.58
N GLY A 268 -3.32 10.21 22.14
CA GLY A 268 -2.51 11.36 22.59
C GLY A 268 -2.99 12.02 23.87
N GLY A 269 -4.25 11.81 24.27
CA GLY A 269 -4.88 12.36 25.49
C GLY A 269 -4.68 11.53 26.76
N GLY A 270 -4.06 10.36 26.66
CA GLY A 270 -3.80 9.46 27.79
C GLY A 270 -2.47 9.77 28.49
N ARG A 271 -2.40 10.90 29.21
CA ARG A 271 -1.41 11.17 30.26
C ARG A 271 -2.12 11.60 31.52
#